data_848d49145e2305454be9f995a37c8c94
#
_entry.id   848d49145e2305454be9f995a37c8c94
#
_cell.length_a   1.000
_cell.length_b   1.000
_cell.length_c   1.000
_cell.angle_alpha   90.00
_cell.angle_beta   90.00
_cell.angle_gamma   90.00
#
_symmetry.space_group_name_H-M   'P 1'
#
loop_
_entity.id
_entity.type
_entity.pdbx_description
1 polymer ?
#
loop_
_entity_poly.entity_id
_entity_poly.type
_entity_poly.pdbx_seq_one_letter_code
_entity_poly.pdbx_strand_id
1 'polypeptide(L)'
;MELLSRLLAFPPETTASSSKISDVDYDKDIRTLYSDLKHISVQKLVAGVPGHGSFLELLDPERQTLAYLFVLLSYCQVSQETTKETFPEALQPGGEIWSKSVEFLKVFDPVQVRYAGQEWFSLVEMVAKSAEVASRPLQAVQPLKQAILRLDLSCSTFTSLHTTFVRLCLRSRSYLCALEILNKDICHFPTSADKQFLKRSQTLPCQRHDSSISFITTSSGLPGKINYRSYLEYFLYGAMIYMGLKKWENAIHFLEVVISAPTAATSVSMIMVEAYKKWILLSLLENGTTLSMPKTVTPQLTKTYKSLAKPYDVLAEIFQTGSLARLQAEITAGETVWRNDNNMGLVSQVLIAFRRSSILKLEKTFAALSIPDLASYLAPGDETTDIFVAGLITEGRLRGCLMQPSNLSEPTILRFTPSASNLGHSAEIQFQTYLTSQRNRLETLVRNVNGTDLKLELGREYVENLRKASRRAEADGRDGGPAAGGGFDMDEDMMGDLE
;
A
#
# COMPACT_ATOMS: atom_id res chain seq x y z
N MET A 1 11.20 -4.92 44.61
CA MET A 1 10.09 -5.91 44.75
C MET A 1 8.73 -5.26 44.46
N GLU A 2 8.35 -4.16 45.11
CA GLU A 2 7.04 -3.49 44.89
C GLU A 2 6.82 -3.09 43.42
N LEU A 3 7.85 -2.57 42.72
CA LEU A 3 7.76 -2.22 41.32
C LEU A 3 7.51 -3.47 40.44
N LEU A 4 8.23 -4.57 40.69
CA LEU A 4 8.06 -5.83 39.97
C LEU A 4 6.65 -6.39 40.14
N SER A 5 6.11 -6.39 41.38
CA SER A 5 4.75 -6.86 41.60
C SER A 5 3.70 -6.02 40.89
N ARG A 6 3.91 -4.69 40.76
CA ARG A 6 3.04 -3.83 39.98
C ARG A 6 3.13 -4.11 38.48
N LEU A 7 4.35 -4.34 37.94
CA LEU A 7 4.55 -4.67 36.50
C LEU A 7 3.95 -6.04 36.15
N LEU A 8 3.97 -6.99 37.07
CA LEU A 8 3.41 -8.34 36.90
C LEU A 8 1.89 -8.41 37.17
N ALA A 9 1.31 -7.40 37.81
CA ALA A 9 -0.10 -7.41 38.21
C ALA A 9 -1.08 -7.38 37.02
N PHE A 10 -0.62 -6.98 35.83
CA PHE A 10 -1.45 -6.91 34.65
C PHE A 10 -0.84 -7.74 33.49
N PRO A 11 -1.65 -8.53 32.75
CA PRO A 11 -3.07 -8.78 32.98
C PRO A 11 -3.26 -9.66 34.23
N PRO A 12 -4.38 -9.48 34.98
CA PRO A 12 -4.66 -10.30 36.14
C PRO A 12 -4.78 -11.78 35.72
N GLU A 13 -4.24 -12.68 36.55
CA GLU A 13 -4.26 -14.11 36.26
C GLU A 13 -5.71 -14.61 36.22
N THR A 14 -6.16 -15.06 35.06
CA THR A 14 -7.42 -15.77 34.90
C THR A 14 -7.28 -17.15 35.51
N THR A 15 -7.55 -17.26 36.81
CA THR A 15 -7.75 -18.59 37.45
C THR A 15 -8.99 -19.23 36.82
N ALA A 16 -8.96 -20.54 36.59
CA ALA A 16 -9.97 -21.33 35.86
C ALA A 16 -11.42 -21.21 36.40
N SER A 17 -11.65 -20.44 37.46
CA SER A 17 -12.94 -20.21 38.15
C SER A 17 -13.35 -18.72 38.19
N SER A 18 -12.57 -17.81 37.61
CA SER A 18 -12.87 -16.36 37.62
C SER A 18 -13.71 -15.97 36.41
N SER A 19 -14.82 -15.27 36.62
CA SER A 19 -15.64 -14.64 35.60
C SER A 19 -14.78 -13.76 34.68
N LYS A 20 -15.04 -13.80 33.38
CA LYS A 20 -14.37 -12.91 32.41
C LYS A 20 -14.42 -11.48 32.92
N ILE A 21 -13.27 -10.82 32.99
CA ILE A 21 -13.15 -9.42 33.36
C ILE A 21 -14.01 -8.62 32.38
N SER A 22 -14.79 -7.68 32.89
CA SER A 22 -15.58 -6.78 32.05
C SER A 22 -14.62 -5.93 31.20
N ASP A 23 -14.99 -5.66 29.92
CA ASP A 23 -14.20 -4.79 29.03
C ASP A 23 -13.96 -3.40 29.68
N VAL A 24 -14.93 -2.93 30.48
CA VAL A 24 -14.83 -1.63 31.18
C VAL A 24 -13.79 -1.66 32.30
N ASP A 25 -13.75 -2.75 33.06
CA ASP A 25 -12.76 -2.90 34.12
C ASP A 25 -11.35 -3.09 33.53
N TYR A 26 -11.24 -3.87 32.46
CA TYR A 26 -9.97 -4.02 31.71
C TYR A 26 -9.48 -2.66 31.19
N ASP A 27 -10.34 -1.85 30.58
CA ASP A 27 -9.99 -0.52 30.08
C ASP A 27 -9.49 0.40 31.19
N LYS A 28 -10.14 0.37 32.34
CA LYS A 28 -9.75 1.16 33.52
C LYS A 28 -8.39 0.73 34.07
N ASP A 29 -8.18 -0.57 34.25
CA ASP A 29 -6.94 -1.11 34.82
C ASP A 29 -5.73 -0.85 33.93
N ILE A 30 -5.88 -1.07 32.60
CA ILE A 30 -4.79 -0.82 31.64
C ILE A 30 -4.45 0.67 31.52
N ARG A 31 -5.44 1.57 31.60
CA ARG A 31 -5.19 3.02 31.62
C ARG A 31 -4.46 3.46 32.88
N THR A 32 -4.80 2.85 34.01
CA THR A 32 -4.10 3.10 35.29
C THR A 32 -2.66 2.65 35.19
N LEU A 33 -2.42 1.42 34.71
CA LEU A 33 -1.05 0.91 34.47
C LEU A 33 -0.26 1.82 33.51
N TYR A 34 -0.86 2.25 32.41
CA TYR A 34 -0.21 3.13 31.44
C TYR A 34 0.19 4.47 32.06
N SER A 35 -0.70 5.05 32.88
CA SER A 35 -0.40 6.28 33.63
C SER A 35 0.76 6.06 34.61
N ASP A 36 0.73 4.99 35.37
CA ASP A 36 1.78 4.66 36.33
C ASP A 36 3.14 4.48 35.63
N LEU A 37 3.18 3.74 34.51
CA LEU A 37 4.40 3.53 33.74
C LEU A 37 5.00 4.83 33.22
N LYS A 38 4.18 5.80 32.82
CA LYS A 38 4.66 7.13 32.41
C LYS A 38 5.30 7.95 33.53
N HIS A 39 4.90 7.74 34.75
CA HIS A 39 5.45 8.45 35.90
C HIS A 39 6.67 7.77 36.52
N ILE A 40 7.02 6.55 36.13
CA ILE A 40 8.21 5.86 36.61
C ILE A 40 9.45 6.45 35.91
N SER A 41 10.49 6.78 36.68
CA SER A 41 11.74 7.26 36.11
C SER A 41 12.47 6.17 35.32
N VAL A 42 13.02 6.54 34.18
CA VAL A 42 13.78 5.66 33.26
C VAL A 42 14.87 4.88 34.00
N GLN A 43 15.59 5.54 34.90
CA GLN A 43 16.65 4.93 35.72
C GLN A 43 16.15 3.76 36.59
N LYS A 44 14.93 3.85 37.14
CA LYS A 44 14.34 2.76 37.95
C LYS A 44 13.96 1.57 37.07
N LEU A 45 13.54 1.79 35.85
CA LEU A 45 13.19 0.72 34.91
C LEU A 45 14.43 -0.01 34.37
N VAL A 46 15.56 0.68 34.26
CA VAL A 46 16.82 0.09 33.79
C VAL A 46 17.60 -0.58 34.94
N ALA A 47 17.49 -0.08 36.16
CA ALA A 47 18.25 -0.61 37.31
C ALA A 47 17.93 -2.08 37.66
N GLY A 48 16.80 -2.62 37.15
CA GLY A 48 16.38 -4.01 37.45
C GLY A 48 15.98 -4.25 38.91
N VAL A 49 15.90 -5.51 39.28
CA VAL A 49 15.61 -5.90 40.65
C VAL A 49 16.91 -6.40 41.31
N PRO A 50 17.33 -5.81 42.44
CA PRO A 50 18.54 -6.28 43.16
C PRO A 50 18.46 -7.79 43.43
N GLY A 51 19.41 -8.56 42.90
CA GLY A 51 19.47 -10.04 43.09
C GLY A 51 18.66 -10.87 42.07
N HIS A 52 17.88 -10.27 41.18
CA HIS A 52 17.03 -11.01 40.23
C HIS A 52 17.27 -10.67 38.75
N GLY A 53 18.20 -9.79 38.44
CA GLY A 53 18.55 -9.45 37.03
C GLY A 53 17.72 -8.33 36.41
N SER A 54 17.73 -8.27 35.09
CA SER A 54 17.02 -7.25 34.31
C SER A 54 15.51 -7.49 34.27
N PHE A 55 14.71 -6.42 34.26
CA PHE A 55 13.26 -6.54 34.03
C PHE A 55 12.92 -7.17 32.67
N LEU A 56 13.80 -7.05 31.66
CA LEU A 56 13.61 -7.69 30.36
C LEU A 56 13.71 -9.23 30.39
N GLU A 57 14.33 -9.78 31.43
CA GLU A 57 14.42 -11.23 31.64
C GLU A 57 13.25 -11.78 32.48
N LEU A 58 12.67 -10.92 33.33
CA LEU A 58 11.61 -11.29 34.26
C LEU A 58 10.20 -11.11 33.68
N LEU A 59 10.04 -10.20 32.73
CA LEU A 59 8.75 -9.89 32.11
C LEU A 59 8.55 -10.73 30.83
N ASP A 60 7.34 -11.26 30.66
CA ASP A 60 6.94 -11.92 29.43
C ASP A 60 6.41 -10.87 28.42
N PRO A 61 7.06 -10.69 27.25
CA PRO A 61 6.65 -9.71 26.27
C PRO A 61 5.24 -9.95 25.69
N GLU A 62 4.73 -11.18 25.73
CA GLU A 62 3.39 -11.51 25.26
C GLU A 62 2.32 -11.13 26.29
N ARG A 63 2.55 -11.44 27.59
CA ARG A 63 1.58 -11.18 28.65
C ARG A 63 1.67 -9.76 29.20
N GLN A 64 2.87 -9.29 29.55
CA GLN A 64 3.12 -7.97 30.10
C GLN A 64 3.61 -6.99 29.03
N THR A 65 2.94 -6.94 27.88
CA THR A 65 3.36 -6.15 26.71
C THR A 65 3.64 -4.69 27.03
N LEU A 66 2.75 -4.01 27.78
CA LEU A 66 2.95 -2.59 28.13
C LEU A 66 4.18 -2.39 29.02
N ALA A 67 4.31 -3.18 30.09
CA ALA A 67 5.45 -3.08 31.00
C ALA A 67 6.77 -3.34 30.26
N TYR A 68 6.81 -4.38 29.44
CA TYR A 68 7.98 -4.73 28.63
C TYR A 68 8.36 -3.61 27.65
N LEU A 69 7.37 -3.01 26.98
CA LEU A 69 7.57 -1.91 26.05
C LEU A 69 8.24 -0.71 26.73
N PHE A 70 7.74 -0.28 27.88
CA PHE A 70 8.28 0.85 28.62
C PHE A 70 9.69 0.57 29.16
N VAL A 71 9.96 -0.64 29.65
CA VAL A 71 11.31 -1.05 30.05
C VAL A 71 12.25 -1.01 28.85
N LEU A 72 11.85 -1.57 27.71
CA LEU A 72 12.67 -1.61 26.52
C LEU A 72 13.00 -0.20 25.98
N LEU A 73 12.01 0.70 25.94
CA LEU A 73 12.23 2.11 25.57
C LEU A 73 13.19 2.82 26.54
N SER A 74 13.10 2.49 27.82
CA SER A 74 14.02 3.04 28.83
C SER A 74 15.47 2.61 28.59
N TYR A 75 15.69 1.34 28.21
CA TYR A 75 17.01 0.87 27.79
C TYR A 75 17.50 1.56 26.53
N CYS A 76 16.62 1.78 25.55
CA CYS A 76 16.96 2.53 24.34
C CYS A 76 17.43 3.96 24.69
N GLN A 77 16.68 4.66 25.53
CA GLN A 77 16.99 6.03 25.94
C GLN A 77 18.32 6.11 26.69
N VAL A 78 18.55 5.27 27.69
CA VAL A 78 19.81 5.24 28.45
C VAL A 78 21.00 4.93 27.56
N SER A 79 20.84 4.00 26.61
CA SER A 79 21.91 3.67 25.67
C SER A 79 22.28 4.87 24.78
N GLN A 80 21.31 5.64 24.31
CA GLN A 80 21.52 6.85 23.53
C GLN A 80 22.17 7.98 24.35
N GLU A 81 21.71 8.19 25.59
CA GLU A 81 22.26 9.20 26.49
C GLU A 81 23.70 8.89 26.89
N THR A 82 24.03 7.62 27.15
CA THR A 82 25.37 7.19 27.56
C THR A 82 26.38 7.36 26.45
N THR A 83 26.03 7.02 25.22
CA THR A 83 26.96 7.04 24.08
C THR A 83 26.93 8.38 23.35
N LYS A 84 25.91 9.23 23.57
CA LYS A 84 25.61 10.46 22.83
C LYS A 84 25.45 10.26 21.33
N GLU A 85 25.24 9.03 20.92
CA GLU A 85 24.95 8.64 19.53
C GLU A 85 23.46 8.32 19.37
N THR A 86 22.90 8.64 18.22
CA THR A 86 21.50 8.34 17.92
C THR A 86 21.24 6.83 17.83
N PHE A 87 22.22 6.06 17.31
CA PHE A 87 22.12 4.61 17.17
C PHE A 87 23.44 3.94 17.61
N PRO A 88 23.65 3.81 18.94
CA PRO A 88 24.77 3.07 19.49
C PRO A 88 24.72 1.60 19.07
N GLU A 89 25.85 0.89 19.19
CA GLU A 89 26.01 -0.50 18.77
C GLU A 89 24.93 -1.43 19.32
N ALA A 90 24.52 -1.22 20.58
CA ALA A 90 23.46 -2.00 21.22
C ALA A 90 22.08 -1.85 20.53
N LEU A 91 21.81 -0.73 19.85
CA LEU A 91 20.59 -0.43 19.10
C LEU A 91 20.70 -0.80 17.61
N GLN A 92 21.88 -1.17 17.13
CA GLN A 92 22.06 -1.58 15.73
C GLN A 92 21.71 -3.06 15.54
N PRO A 93 21.43 -3.47 14.29
CA PRO A 93 21.17 -4.88 13.96
C PRO A 93 22.29 -5.82 14.43
N GLY A 94 21.95 -6.74 15.32
CA GLY A 94 22.87 -7.63 16.01
C GLY A 94 23.21 -7.22 17.44
N GLY A 95 22.84 -6.01 17.87
CA GLY A 95 22.95 -5.57 19.25
C GLY A 95 21.88 -6.21 20.15
N GLU A 96 22.12 -6.19 21.47
CA GLU A 96 21.25 -6.84 22.44
C GLU A 96 19.86 -6.19 22.51
N ILE A 97 19.80 -4.86 22.63
CA ILE A 97 18.54 -4.13 22.74
C ILE A 97 17.75 -4.25 21.44
N TRP A 98 18.44 -4.19 20.28
CA TRP A 98 17.80 -4.38 18.99
C TRP A 98 17.19 -5.79 18.85
N SER A 99 17.91 -6.82 19.29
CA SER A 99 17.45 -8.21 19.25
C SER A 99 16.21 -8.41 20.13
N LYS A 100 16.20 -7.85 21.35
CA LYS A 100 15.03 -7.84 22.24
C LYS A 100 13.85 -7.06 21.67
N SER A 101 14.13 -5.94 20.97
CA SER A 101 13.09 -5.18 20.27
C SER A 101 12.44 -6.00 19.14
N VAL A 102 13.24 -6.72 18.37
CA VAL A 102 12.74 -7.60 17.29
C VAL A 102 11.94 -8.77 17.87
N GLU A 103 12.39 -9.37 18.97
CA GLU A 103 11.66 -10.44 19.66
C GLU A 103 10.29 -9.92 20.15
N PHE A 104 10.27 -8.77 20.81
CA PHE A 104 9.03 -8.11 21.23
C PHE A 104 8.06 -7.89 20.08
N LEU A 105 8.53 -7.37 18.93
CA LEU A 105 7.68 -7.11 17.75
C LEU A 105 7.06 -8.36 17.13
N LYS A 106 7.56 -9.55 17.45
CA LYS A 106 6.99 -10.83 17.00
C LYS A 106 5.85 -11.33 17.90
N VAL A 107 5.87 -10.98 19.20
CA VAL A 107 5.01 -11.64 20.20
C VAL A 107 4.07 -10.73 20.97
N PHE A 108 4.20 -9.40 20.88
CA PHE A 108 3.41 -8.43 21.64
C PHE A 108 1.89 -8.64 21.53
N ASP A 109 1.13 -8.31 22.58
CA ASP A 109 -0.33 -8.29 22.56
C ASP A 109 -0.85 -7.02 21.85
N PRO A 110 -1.52 -7.14 20.67
CA PRO A 110 -2.04 -5.99 19.94
C PRO A 110 -3.09 -5.19 20.71
N VAL A 111 -3.83 -5.81 21.67
CA VAL A 111 -4.84 -5.11 22.46
C VAL A 111 -4.18 -4.13 23.43
N GLN A 112 -3.14 -4.58 24.15
CA GLN A 112 -2.40 -3.70 25.05
C GLN A 112 -1.72 -2.55 24.31
N VAL A 113 -1.16 -2.80 23.13
CA VAL A 113 -0.47 -1.80 22.31
C VAL A 113 -1.42 -0.67 21.85
N ARG A 114 -2.72 -0.92 21.70
CA ARG A 114 -3.69 0.13 21.35
C ARG A 114 -3.72 1.28 22.36
N TYR A 115 -3.31 1.04 23.62
CA TYR A 115 -3.24 2.06 24.68
C TYR A 115 -1.91 2.82 24.73
N ALA A 116 -0.84 2.26 24.17
CA ALA A 116 0.50 2.87 24.13
C ALA A 116 1.01 3.00 22.67
N GLY A 117 0.15 3.46 21.78
CA GLY A 117 0.45 3.48 20.36
C GLY A 117 1.63 4.37 19.98
N GLN A 118 1.83 5.49 20.66
CA GLN A 118 2.96 6.38 20.39
C GLN A 118 4.29 5.75 20.79
N GLU A 119 4.33 5.11 21.93
CA GLU A 119 5.50 4.42 22.47
C GLU A 119 5.87 3.23 21.58
N TRP A 120 4.89 2.41 21.23
CA TRP A 120 5.09 1.28 20.32
C TRP A 120 5.58 1.75 18.94
N PHE A 121 4.95 2.80 18.40
CA PHE A 121 5.36 3.38 17.12
C PHE A 121 6.82 3.84 17.16
N SER A 122 7.23 4.50 18.23
CA SER A 122 8.62 4.97 18.43
C SER A 122 9.61 3.81 18.43
N LEU A 123 9.26 2.67 19.06
CA LEU A 123 10.09 1.47 19.05
C LEU A 123 10.23 0.90 17.63
N VAL A 124 9.12 0.73 16.91
CA VAL A 124 9.14 0.20 15.53
C VAL A 124 9.96 1.11 14.61
N GLU A 125 9.78 2.42 14.74
CA GLU A 125 10.53 3.42 13.95
C GLU A 125 12.03 3.36 14.27
N MET A 126 12.40 3.18 15.54
CA MET A 126 13.79 3.01 15.96
C MET A 126 14.41 1.76 15.34
N VAL A 127 13.72 0.60 15.37
CA VAL A 127 14.19 -0.65 14.73
C VAL A 127 14.39 -0.45 13.23
N ALA A 128 13.49 0.24 12.55
CA ALA A 128 13.60 0.52 11.13
C ALA A 128 14.78 1.44 10.81
N LYS A 129 14.89 2.57 11.51
CA LYS A 129 15.94 3.58 11.29
C LYS A 129 17.32 3.04 11.60
N SER A 130 17.48 2.29 12.68
CA SER A 130 18.78 1.70 13.04
C SER A 130 19.29 0.73 11.96
N ALA A 131 18.40 -0.06 11.36
CA ALA A 131 18.74 -0.95 10.25
C ALA A 131 19.12 -0.16 8.97
N GLU A 132 18.45 0.97 8.71
CA GLU A 132 18.81 1.86 7.60
C GLU A 132 20.19 2.50 7.80
N VAL A 133 20.48 3.03 8.99
CA VAL A 133 21.77 3.65 9.34
C VAL A 133 22.91 2.63 9.26
N ALA A 134 22.69 1.42 9.77
CA ALA A 134 23.66 0.31 9.69
C ALA A 134 23.81 -0.27 8.27
N SER A 135 23.08 0.27 7.27
CA SER A 135 23.07 -0.24 5.89
C SER A 135 22.64 -1.72 5.79
N ARG A 136 21.81 -2.19 6.72
CA ARG A 136 21.29 -3.57 6.79
C ARG A 136 19.75 -3.59 6.77
N PRO A 137 19.07 -2.95 5.79
CA PRO A 137 17.62 -2.80 5.77
C PRO A 137 16.86 -4.13 5.76
N LEU A 138 17.45 -5.18 5.19
CA LEU A 138 16.83 -6.51 5.12
C LEU A 138 16.47 -7.08 6.49
N GLN A 139 17.28 -6.80 7.52
CA GLN A 139 17.07 -7.35 8.86
C GLN A 139 15.81 -6.77 9.54
N ALA A 140 15.39 -5.56 9.17
CA ALA A 140 14.19 -4.93 9.70
C ALA A 140 12.91 -5.32 8.93
N VAL A 141 13.01 -5.88 7.71
CA VAL A 141 11.83 -6.18 6.88
C VAL A 141 10.87 -7.15 7.57
N GLN A 142 11.35 -8.27 8.07
CA GLN A 142 10.48 -9.27 8.73
C GLN A 142 9.89 -8.77 10.05
N PRO A 143 10.65 -8.15 10.97
CA PRO A 143 10.09 -7.57 12.18
C PRO A 143 8.99 -6.53 11.91
N LEU A 144 9.22 -5.61 10.97
CA LEU A 144 8.21 -4.61 10.62
C LEU A 144 6.96 -5.23 10.00
N LYS A 145 7.14 -6.22 9.09
CA LYS A 145 6.00 -6.94 8.52
C LYS A 145 5.14 -7.57 9.60
N GLN A 146 5.78 -8.29 10.53
CA GLN A 146 5.08 -8.93 11.65
C GLN A 146 4.40 -7.92 12.56
N ALA A 147 5.06 -6.81 12.87
CA ALA A 147 4.51 -5.73 13.68
C ALA A 147 3.24 -5.13 13.05
N ILE A 148 3.24 -4.85 11.75
CA ILE A 148 2.09 -4.31 11.03
C ILE A 148 0.94 -5.33 11.02
N LEU A 149 1.21 -6.58 10.62
CA LEU A 149 0.19 -7.62 10.50
C LEU A 149 -0.39 -8.05 11.85
N ARG A 150 0.42 -8.03 12.91
CA ARG A 150 -0.04 -8.37 14.25
C ARG A 150 -0.93 -7.27 14.84
N LEU A 151 -0.63 -5.99 14.56
CA LEU A 151 -1.46 -4.86 14.96
C LEU A 151 -2.78 -4.81 14.19
N ASP A 152 -2.71 -4.93 12.86
CA ASP A 152 -3.85 -4.89 11.94
C ASP A 152 -3.69 -5.94 10.84
N LEU A 153 -4.35 -7.09 11.02
CA LEU A 153 -4.32 -8.17 10.04
C LEU A 153 -4.95 -7.74 8.71
N SER A 154 -5.90 -6.82 8.73
CA SER A 154 -6.57 -6.32 7.53
C SER A 154 -5.71 -5.33 6.74
N CYS A 155 -4.79 -4.60 7.38
CA CYS A 155 -4.03 -3.48 6.83
C CYS A 155 -4.92 -2.44 6.13
N SER A 156 -6.18 -2.30 6.57
CA SER A 156 -7.15 -1.43 5.92
C SER A 156 -6.95 0.05 6.26
N THR A 157 -6.24 0.36 7.33
CA THR A 157 -5.95 1.73 7.77
C THR A 157 -4.49 2.08 7.51
N PHE A 158 -4.26 3.17 6.78
CA PHE A 158 -2.93 3.65 6.46
C PHE A 158 -2.19 4.16 7.70
N THR A 159 -0.92 3.78 7.82
CA THR A 159 0.02 4.31 8.82
C THR A 159 1.34 4.67 8.16
N SER A 160 2.13 5.55 8.77
CA SER A 160 3.46 5.89 8.24
C SER A 160 4.42 4.69 8.21
N LEU A 161 4.15 3.64 8.99
CA LEU A 161 4.92 2.39 8.96
C LEU A 161 4.77 1.64 7.63
N HIS A 162 3.62 1.73 6.96
CA HIS A 162 3.43 1.16 5.63
C HIS A 162 4.44 1.73 4.63
N THR A 163 4.63 3.05 4.62
CA THR A 163 5.63 3.70 3.75
C THR A 163 7.06 3.29 4.11
N THR A 164 7.38 3.25 5.40
CA THR A 164 8.70 2.84 5.88
C THR A 164 9.00 1.38 5.51
N PHE A 165 8.04 0.49 5.69
CA PHE A 165 8.17 -0.93 5.34
C PHE A 165 8.40 -1.13 3.84
N VAL A 166 7.57 -0.51 2.98
CA VAL A 166 7.69 -0.64 1.52
C VAL A 166 9.02 -0.06 1.03
N ARG A 167 9.48 1.06 1.62
CA ARG A 167 10.79 1.64 1.34
C ARG A 167 11.93 0.68 1.69
N LEU A 168 11.87 0.02 2.85
CA LEU A 168 12.85 -0.99 3.25
C LEU A 168 12.86 -2.19 2.30
N CYS A 169 11.68 -2.69 1.92
CA CYS A 169 11.54 -3.79 0.96
C CYS A 169 12.15 -3.42 -0.41
N LEU A 170 11.91 -2.20 -0.88
CA LEU A 170 12.48 -1.71 -2.14
C LEU A 170 14.01 -1.62 -2.07
N ARG A 171 14.56 -1.03 -1.00
CA ARG A 171 16.02 -0.88 -0.79
C ARG A 171 16.73 -2.22 -0.63
N SER A 172 16.10 -3.17 0.06
CA SER A 172 16.65 -4.52 0.27
C SER A 172 16.37 -5.49 -0.89
N ARG A 173 15.62 -5.05 -1.92
CA ARG A 173 15.12 -5.90 -3.03
C ARG A 173 14.29 -7.10 -2.57
N SER A 174 13.67 -7.00 -1.41
CA SER A 174 12.85 -8.05 -0.80
C SER A 174 11.39 -7.94 -1.23
N TYR A 175 11.13 -8.02 -2.54
CA TYR A 175 9.84 -7.70 -3.14
C TYR A 175 8.72 -8.66 -2.73
N LEU A 176 9.01 -9.95 -2.61
CA LEU A 176 8.01 -10.95 -2.25
C LEU A 176 7.46 -10.74 -0.83
N CYS A 177 8.30 -10.29 0.11
CA CYS A 177 7.87 -10.00 1.48
C CYS A 177 6.86 -8.84 1.54
N ALA A 178 6.95 -7.89 0.60
CA ALA A 178 6.05 -6.74 0.53
C ALA A 178 4.65 -7.11 0.05
N LEU A 179 4.49 -8.17 -0.75
CA LEU A 179 3.21 -8.54 -1.36
C LEU A 179 2.12 -8.85 -0.34
N GLU A 180 2.48 -9.38 0.81
CA GLU A 180 1.50 -9.72 1.86
C GLU A 180 0.76 -8.48 2.40
N ILE A 181 1.43 -7.33 2.39
CA ILE A 181 0.84 -6.04 2.78
C ILE A 181 0.29 -5.31 1.55
N LEU A 182 1.04 -5.25 0.44
CA LEU A 182 0.63 -4.52 -0.76
C LEU A 182 -0.62 -5.08 -1.45
N ASN A 183 -0.89 -6.38 -1.31
CA ASN A 183 -2.11 -7.00 -1.86
C ASN A 183 -3.38 -6.70 -1.03
N LYS A 184 -3.23 -6.02 0.12
CA LYS A 184 -4.36 -5.60 0.95
C LYS A 184 -4.76 -4.17 0.60
N ASP A 185 -6.06 -3.95 0.51
CA ASP A 185 -6.60 -2.65 0.13
C ASP A 185 -6.59 -1.70 1.33
N ILE A 186 -5.92 -0.56 1.19
CA ILE A 186 -5.99 0.54 2.16
C ILE A 186 -7.25 1.34 1.86
N CYS A 187 -8.18 1.36 2.82
CA CYS A 187 -9.50 1.97 2.66
C CYS A 187 -9.67 3.23 3.49
N HIS A 188 -8.78 3.48 4.45
CA HIS A 188 -8.92 4.58 5.39
C HIS A 188 -7.61 5.29 5.70
N PHE A 189 -7.72 6.62 5.80
CA PHE A 189 -6.68 7.52 6.29
C PHE A 189 -7.15 8.15 7.60
N PRO A 190 -6.42 7.95 8.73
CA PRO A 190 -6.78 8.58 9.98
C PRO A 190 -6.69 10.11 9.89
N THR A 191 -7.80 10.78 10.09
CA THR A 191 -7.91 12.25 10.07
C THR A 191 -8.49 12.79 11.37
N SER A 192 -8.35 14.10 11.59
CA SER A 192 -8.98 14.75 12.74
C SER A 192 -10.51 14.79 12.64
N ALA A 193 -11.06 14.66 11.42
CA ALA A 193 -12.52 14.61 11.19
C ALA A 193 -13.17 13.34 11.78
N ASP A 194 -12.41 12.25 11.92
CA ASP A 194 -12.91 11.00 12.48
C ASP A 194 -13.33 11.09 13.96
N LYS A 195 -12.93 12.15 14.66
CA LYS A 195 -13.21 12.32 16.11
C LYS A 195 -14.69 12.30 16.44
N GLN A 196 -15.55 12.88 15.59
CA GLN A 196 -17.00 12.92 15.82
C GLN A 196 -17.63 11.55 15.65
N PHE A 197 -17.24 10.82 14.61
CA PHE A 197 -17.67 9.44 14.39
C PHE A 197 -17.24 8.51 15.54
N LEU A 198 -16.00 8.62 15.99
CA LEU A 198 -15.46 7.83 17.11
C LEU A 198 -16.15 8.12 18.44
N LYS A 199 -16.49 9.40 18.72
CA LYS A 199 -17.28 9.77 19.91
C LYS A 199 -18.66 9.13 19.91
N ARG A 200 -19.31 8.99 18.76
CA ARG A 200 -20.62 8.38 18.62
C ARG A 200 -20.56 6.86 18.76
N SER A 201 -19.50 6.24 18.29
CA SER A 201 -19.35 4.79 18.32
C SER A 201 -19.08 4.22 19.72
N GLN A 202 -18.55 5.03 20.67
CA GLN A 202 -18.27 4.70 22.08
C GLN A 202 -17.61 3.33 22.31
N THR A 203 -16.88 2.80 21.32
CA THR A 203 -16.20 1.51 21.41
C THR A 203 -14.91 1.62 22.22
N LEU A 204 -14.66 0.70 23.14
CA LEU A 204 -13.43 0.65 23.93
C LEU A 204 -12.29 0.02 23.10
N PRO A 205 -11.03 0.46 23.25
CA PRO A 205 -9.90 -0.11 22.51
C PRO A 205 -9.67 -1.61 22.78
N CYS A 206 -10.08 -2.13 23.92
CA CYS A 206 -9.96 -3.54 24.28
C CYS A 206 -10.99 -4.44 23.61
N GLN A 207 -12.09 -3.89 23.13
CA GLN A 207 -13.15 -4.65 22.49
C GLN A 207 -12.71 -5.24 21.15
N ARG A 208 -13.45 -6.27 20.73
CA ARG A 208 -13.29 -6.81 19.36
C ARG A 208 -13.85 -5.80 18.37
N HIS A 209 -13.02 -5.42 17.43
CA HIS A 209 -13.37 -4.48 16.37
C HIS A 209 -13.45 -5.21 15.02
N ASP A 210 -14.45 -4.88 14.23
CA ASP A 210 -14.60 -5.41 12.87
C ASP A 210 -13.64 -4.72 11.88
N SER A 211 -13.18 -3.50 12.21
CA SER A 211 -12.28 -2.72 11.39
C SER A 211 -11.23 -2.00 12.24
N SER A 212 -10.02 -1.89 11.72
CA SER A 212 -8.90 -1.17 12.36
C SER A 212 -9.13 0.34 12.50
N ILE A 213 -10.11 0.89 11.79
CA ILE A 213 -10.50 2.31 11.83
C ILE A 213 -10.87 2.77 13.24
N SER A 214 -11.46 1.88 14.05
CA SER A 214 -11.93 2.21 15.40
C SER A 214 -10.80 2.41 16.41
N PHE A 215 -9.63 1.79 16.24
CA PHE A 215 -8.52 1.90 17.18
C PHE A 215 -7.26 2.54 16.58
N ILE A 216 -7.06 2.50 15.25
CA ILE A 216 -5.96 3.21 14.59
C ILE A 216 -6.41 4.64 14.27
N THR A 217 -6.31 5.52 15.25
CA THR A 217 -6.79 6.91 15.19
C THR A 217 -5.64 7.89 15.42
N THR A 218 -5.84 9.15 15.04
CA THR A 218 -4.84 10.20 15.31
C THR A 218 -4.57 10.38 16.81
N SER A 219 -5.53 10.08 17.67
CA SER A 219 -5.40 10.17 19.13
C SER A 219 -4.71 8.96 19.76
N SER A 220 -4.72 7.79 19.11
CA SER A 220 -4.04 6.60 19.61
C SER A 220 -2.52 6.65 19.45
N GLY A 221 -2.00 7.50 18.55
CA GLY A 221 -0.57 7.57 18.22
C GLY A 221 -0.07 6.46 17.28
N LEU A 222 -0.88 5.42 17.04
CA LEU A 222 -0.54 4.28 16.17
C LEU A 222 -0.26 4.66 14.71
N PRO A 223 -0.97 5.63 14.08
CA PRO A 223 -0.69 6.00 12.69
C PRO A 223 0.68 6.63 12.47
N GLY A 224 1.29 7.18 13.52
CA GLY A 224 2.48 8.01 13.41
C GLY A 224 2.18 9.33 12.70
N LYS A 225 3.23 9.98 12.18
CA LYS A 225 3.08 11.22 11.42
C LYS A 225 2.78 10.91 9.96
N ILE A 226 1.52 10.99 9.58
CA ILE A 226 1.08 10.81 8.19
C ILE A 226 1.18 12.16 7.48
N ASN A 227 1.97 12.20 6.40
CA ASN A 227 2.09 13.34 5.51
C ASN A 227 1.57 12.95 4.13
N TYR A 228 1.09 13.94 3.38
CA TYR A 228 0.68 13.74 1.97
C TYR A 228 1.81 13.10 1.14
N ARG A 229 3.05 13.50 1.39
CA ARG A 229 4.22 12.90 0.74
C ARG A 229 4.37 11.41 1.05
N SER A 230 4.19 10.99 2.31
CA SER A 230 4.28 9.57 2.71
C SER A 230 3.24 8.71 1.99
N TYR A 231 2.05 9.27 1.76
CA TYR A 231 1.02 8.63 0.98
C TYR A 231 1.45 8.39 -0.48
N LEU A 232 1.92 9.44 -1.15
CA LEU A 232 2.40 9.33 -2.53
C LEU A 232 3.58 8.35 -2.64
N GLU A 233 4.53 8.42 -1.71
CA GLU A 233 5.69 7.54 -1.66
C GLU A 233 5.29 6.06 -1.48
N TYR A 234 4.31 5.75 -0.63
CA TYR A 234 3.84 4.39 -0.42
C TYR A 234 3.36 3.76 -1.73
N PHE A 235 2.46 4.44 -2.45
CA PHE A 235 1.93 3.92 -3.71
C PHE A 235 2.98 3.90 -4.82
N LEU A 236 3.85 4.91 -4.91
CA LEU A 236 4.94 4.90 -5.90
C LEU A 236 5.92 3.74 -5.65
N TYR A 237 6.37 3.56 -4.40
CA TYR A 237 7.28 2.45 -4.04
C TYR A 237 6.62 1.09 -4.21
N GLY A 238 5.34 0.97 -3.86
CA GLY A 238 4.56 -0.23 -4.11
C GLY A 238 4.47 -0.56 -5.61
N ALA A 239 4.21 0.43 -6.45
CA ALA A 239 4.26 0.27 -7.91
C ALA A 239 5.64 -0.22 -8.39
N MET A 240 6.73 0.36 -7.86
CA MET A 240 8.09 -0.05 -8.20
C MET A 240 8.38 -1.51 -7.80
N ILE A 241 7.84 -1.97 -6.66
CA ILE A 241 7.95 -3.39 -6.24
C ILE A 241 7.17 -4.29 -7.21
N TYR A 242 5.94 -3.92 -7.55
CA TYR A 242 5.15 -4.68 -8.54
C TYR A 242 5.82 -4.71 -9.92
N MET A 243 6.45 -3.59 -10.36
CA MET A 243 7.26 -3.55 -11.58
C MET A 243 8.44 -4.55 -11.52
N GLY A 244 9.14 -4.60 -10.38
CA GLY A 244 10.23 -5.57 -10.17
C GLY A 244 9.77 -7.03 -10.25
N LEU A 245 8.51 -7.30 -9.92
CA LEU A 245 7.88 -8.62 -10.01
C LEU A 245 7.13 -8.84 -11.35
N LYS A 246 7.19 -7.90 -12.29
CA LYS A 246 6.46 -7.90 -13.56
C LYS A 246 4.93 -8.04 -13.42
N LYS A 247 4.37 -7.60 -12.31
CA LYS A 247 2.92 -7.52 -12.07
C LYS A 247 2.40 -6.16 -12.53
N TRP A 248 2.29 -6.00 -13.86
CA TRP A 248 2.04 -4.70 -14.49
C TRP A 248 0.69 -4.10 -14.14
N GLU A 249 -0.37 -4.90 -14.10
CA GLU A 249 -1.73 -4.44 -13.73
C GLU A 249 -1.77 -3.81 -12.35
N ASN A 250 -1.19 -4.50 -11.34
CA ASN A 250 -1.13 -3.98 -9.98
C ASN A 250 -0.28 -2.70 -9.90
N ALA A 251 0.84 -2.65 -10.66
CA ALA A 251 1.69 -1.47 -10.72
C ALA A 251 0.95 -0.28 -11.34
N ILE A 252 0.21 -0.49 -12.45
CA ILE A 252 -0.61 0.54 -13.10
C ILE A 252 -1.65 1.07 -12.11
N HIS A 253 -2.37 0.19 -11.40
CA HIS A 253 -3.37 0.61 -10.41
C HIS A 253 -2.76 1.49 -9.32
N PHE A 254 -1.60 1.11 -8.77
CA PHE A 254 -0.90 1.91 -7.76
C PHE A 254 -0.44 3.28 -8.29
N LEU A 255 0.02 3.34 -9.54
CA LEU A 255 0.38 4.62 -10.19
C LEU A 255 -0.84 5.49 -10.44
N GLU A 256 -1.99 4.91 -10.82
CA GLU A 256 -3.24 5.63 -11.00
C GLU A 256 -3.71 6.29 -9.70
N VAL A 257 -3.54 5.62 -8.55
CA VAL A 257 -3.82 6.21 -7.23
C VAL A 257 -2.93 7.44 -7.00
N VAL A 258 -1.63 7.38 -7.33
CA VAL A 258 -0.71 8.53 -7.20
C VAL A 258 -1.10 9.67 -8.12
N ILE A 259 -1.39 9.39 -9.38
CA ILE A 259 -1.76 10.40 -10.40
C ILE A 259 -3.09 11.08 -10.04
N SER A 260 -4.02 10.33 -9.46
CA SER A 260 -5.35 10.79 -9.06
C SER A 260 -5.39 11.45 -7.69
N ALA A 261 -4.28 11.50 -6.97
CA ALA A 261 -4.25 12.06 -5.63
C ALA A 261 -4.66 13.53 -5.62
N PRO A 262 -5.46 13.98 -4.64
CA PRO A 262 -5.96 15.35 -4.59
C PRO A 262 -4.81 16.35 -4.44
N THR A 263 -4.82 17.40 -5.25
CA THR A 263 -3.82 18.49 -5.23
C THR A 263 -4.49 19.84 -5.11
N ALA A 264 -3.77 20.83 -4.57
CA ALA A 264 -4.19 22.22 -4.72
C ALA A 264 -4.14 22.60 -6.23
N ALA A 265 -5.12 23.31 -6.71
CA ALA A 265 -5.57 23.50 -8.11
C ALA A 265 -4.52 23.51 -9.24
N THR A 266 -3.25 23.79 -8.98
CA THR A 266 -2.21 23.90 -10.04
C THR A 266 -0.85 23.28 -9.69
N SER A 267 -0.65 22.82 -8.44
CA SER A 267 0.64 22.30 -8.00
C SER A 267 0.70 20.78 -8.11
N VAL A 268 1.57 20.28 -8.98
CA VAL A 268 1.84 18.84 -9.14
C VAL A 268 3.14 18.49 -8.42
N SER A 269 3.10 17.46 -7.58
CA SER A 269 4.32 16.94 -6.95
C SER A 269 5.19 16.23 -7.99
N MET A 270 6.52 16.33 -7.86
CA MET A 270 7.45 15.57 -8.70
C MET A 270 7.24 14.05 -8.60
N ILE A 271 6.75 13.56 -7.45
CA ILE A 271 6.38 12.14 -7.27
C ILE A 271 5.23 11.76 -8.23
N MET A 272 4.25 12.64 -8.39
CA MET A 272 3.12 12.41 -9.30
C MET A 272 3.56 12.44 -10.76
N VAL A 273 4.48 13.34 -11.12
CA VAL A 273 5.06 13.38 -12.48
C VAL A 273 5.84 12.11 -12.78
N GLU A 274 6.63 11.63 -11.83
CA GLU A 274 7.38 10.38 -11.95
C GLU A 274 6.44 9.16 -12.07
N ALA A 275 5.34 9.17 -11.32
CA ALA A 275 4.29 8.16 -11.43
C ALA A 275 3.64 8.19 -12.83
N TYR A 276 3.36 9.37 -13.38
CA TYR A 276 2.79 9.52 -14.72
C TYR A 276 3.72 9.00 -15.82
N LYS A 277 5.03 9.31 -15.75
CA LYS A 277 6.04 8.79 -16.68
C LYS A 277 6.04 7.24 -16.69
N LYS A 278 6.07 6.63 -15.50
CA LYS A 278 6.02 5.16 -15.35
C LYS A 278 4.68 4.59 -15.82
N TRP A 279 3.57 5.26 -15.53
CA TRP A 279 2.24 4.83 -15.94
C TRP A 279 2.11 4.75 -17.47
N ILE A 280 2.65 5.72 -18.22
CA ILE A 280 2.69 5.66 -19.69
C ILE A 280 3.47 4.41 -20.13
N LEU A 281 4.69 4.21 -19.62
CA LEU A 281 5.53 3.07 -20.00
C LEU A 281 4.84 1.74 -19.72
N LEU A 282 4.25 1.58 -18.53
CA LEU A 282 3.56 0.35 -18.15
C LEU A 282 2.30 0.09 -18.97
N SER A 283 1.59 1.16 -19.35
CA SER A 283 0.42 1.04 -20.25
C SER A 283 0.83 0.46 -21.60
N LEU A 284 1.97 0.88 -22.15
CA LEU A 284 2.53 0.33 -23.39
C LEU A 284 3.01 -1.12 -23.20
N LEU A 285 3.63 -1.43 -22.05
CA LEU A 285 4.14 -2.76 -21.75
C LEU A 285 3.03 -3.80 -21.60
N GLU A 286 1.93 -3.47 -20.95
CA GLU A 286 0.84 -4.43 -20.67
C GLU A 286 -0.19 -4.46 -21.79
N ASN A 287 -0.73 -3.29 -22.14
CA ASN A 287 -1.88 -3.19 -23.06
C ASN A 287 -1.47 -2.98 -24.53
N GLY A 288 -0.22 -2.60 -24.79
CA GLY A 288 0.20 -2.20 -26.14
C GLY A 288 -0.46 -0.92 -26.67
N THR A 289 -1.13 -0.18 -25.79
CA THR A 289 -1.79 1.11 -26.07
C THR A 289 -1.73 1.98 -24.82
N THR A 290 -1.82 3.30 -25.00
CA THR A 290 -1.98 4.22 -23.87
C THR A 290 -3.37 4.06 -23.25
N LEU A 291 -3.42 3.95 -21.93
CA LEU A 291 -4.68 3.98 -21.20
C LEU A 291 -5.28 5.38 -21.18
N SER A 292 -6.60 5.46 -21.05
CA SER A 292 -7.27 6.74 -20.80
C SER A 292 -6.94 7.22 -19.37
N MET A 293 -6.73 8.53 -19.21
CA MET A 293 -6.53 9.11 -17.88
C MET A 293 -7.70 8.77 -16.94
N PRO A 294 -7.41 8.47 -15.65
CA PRO A 294 -8.46 8.26 -14.67
C PRO A 294 -9.44 9.45 -14.62
N LYS A 295 -10.73 9.17 -14.54
CA LYS A 295 -11.80 10.20 -14.52
C LYS A 295 -11.70 11.19 -13.35
N THR A 296 -11.00 10.81 -12.28
CA THR A 296 -10.74 11.64 -11.11
C THR A 296 -9.72 12.75 -11.36
N VAL A 297 -8.91 12.64 -12.43
CA VAL A 297 -7.90 13.63 -12.78
C VAL A 297 -8.55 14.76 -13.58
N THR A 298 -8.35 16.00 -13.12
CA THR A 298 -8.90 17.17 -13.82
C THR A 298 -8.19 17.40 -15.17
N PRO A 299 -8.89 17.97 -16.18
CA PRO A 299 -8.28 18.27 -17.48
C PRO A 299 -7.06 19.20 -17.38
N GLN A 300 -7.04 20.08 -16.38
CA GLN A 300 -5.93 21.00 -16.15
C GLN A 300 -4.67 20.25 -15.66
N LEU A 301 -4.83 19.31 -14.72
CA LEU A 301 -3.74 18.45 -14.27
C LEU A 301 -3.20 17.58 -15.42
N THR A 302 -4.09 17.05 -16.26
CA THR A 302 -3.69 16.27 -17.43
C THR A 302 -2.80 17.10 -18.38
N LYS A 303 -3.13 18.37 -18.63
CA LYS A 303 -2.28 19.27 -19.43
C LYS A 303 -0.91 19.50 -18.79
N THR A 304 -0.88 19.66 -17.47
CA THR A 304 0.38 19.82 -16.71
C THR A 304 1.24 18.57 -16.80
N TYR A 305 0.68 17.37 -16.61
CA TYR A 305 1.42 16.11 -16.77
C TYR A 305 2.03 15.99 -18.18
N LYS A 306 1.23 16.23 -19.23
CA LYS A 306 1.70 16.18 -20.62
C LYS A 306 2.81 17.17 -20.92
N SER A 307 2.76 18.37 -20.34
CA SER A 307 3.82 19.36 -20.51
C SER A 307 5.14 18.95 -19.85
N LEU A 308 5.07 18.32 -18.67
CA LEU A 308 6.25 17.91 -17.89
C LEU A 308 6.84 16.56 -18.32
N ALA A 309 6.04 15.70 -18.94
CA ALA A 309 6.44 14.36 -19.39
C ALA A 309 6.40 14.21 -20.93
N LYS A 310 6.52 15.31 -21.69
CA LYS A 310 6.41 15.34 -23.15
C LYS A 310 7.19 14.23 -23.89
N PRO A 311 8.46 13.89 -23.54
CA PRO A 311 9.18 12.80 -24.22
C PRO A 311 8.45 11.44 -24.11
N TYR A 312 7.79 11.18 -22.99
CA TYR A 312 7.06 9.92 -22.78
C TYR A 312 5.76 9.87 -23.61
N ASP A 313 5.06 10.98 -23.72
CA ASP A 313 3.87 11.08 -24.58
C ASP A 313 4.25 10.90 -26.06
N VAL A 314 5.34 11.52 -26.52
CA VAL A 314 5.85 11.35 -27.90
C VAL A 314 6.24 9.89 -28.17
N LEU A 315 6.94 9.24 -27.22
CA LEU A 315 7.28 7.82 -27.30
C LEU A 315 6.02 6.96 -27.46
N ALA A 316 4.97 7.26 -26.69
CA ALA A 316 3.69 6.55 -26.76
C ALA A 316 2.95 6.77 -28.08
N GLU A 317 2.96 7.98 -28.62
CA GLU A 317 2.40 8.29 -29.93
C GLU A 317 3.13 7.52 -31.05
N ILE A 318 4.47 7.51 -31.02
CA ILE A 318 5.28 6.75 -31.98
C ILE A 318 5.01 5.25 -31.88
N PHE A 319 4.87 4.70 -30.67
CA PHE A 319 4.49 3.31 -30.48
C PHE A 319 3.16 2.96 -31.17
N GLN A 320 2.18 3.87 -31.13
CA GLN A 320 0.89 3.65 -31.78
C GLN A 320 0.96 3.74 -33.31
N THR A 321 1.87 4.56 -33.87
CA THR A 321 2.04 4.69 -35.33
C THR A 321 2.53 3.39 -35.99
N GLY A 322 3.07 2.45 -35.26
CA GLY A 322 3.44 1.13 -35.77
C GLY A 322 4.79 1.05 -36.49
N SER A 323 5.64 2.09 -36.39
CA SER A 323 6.97 2.09 -37.00
C SER A 323 8.08 1.73 -36.01
N LEU A 324 8.66 0.53 -36.14
CA LEU A 324 9.77 0.08 -35.28
C LEU A 324 11.00 0.98 -35.42
N ALA A 325 11.37 1.36 -36.65
CA ALA A 325 12.53 2.20 -36.90
C ALA A 325 12.43 3.58 -36.24
N ARG A 326 11.23 4.20 -36.27
CA ARG A 326 10.98 5.46 -35.59
C ARG A 326 11.05 5.29 -34.05
N LEU A 327 10.50 4.20 -33.54
CA LEU A 327 10.53 3.92 -32.11
C LEU A 327 11.97 3.74 -31.63
N GLN A 328 12.81 3.00 -32.37
CA GLN A 328 14.23 2.83 -32.05
C GLN A 328 14.99 4.16 -32.10
N ALA A 329 14.74 4.98 -33.12
CA ALA A 329 15.34 6.31 -33.25
C ALA A 329 14.99 7.22 -32.07
N GLU A 330 13.73 7.24 -31.66
CA GLU A 330 13.26 8.03 -30.51
C GLU A 330 13.86 7.57 -29.20
N ILE A 331 13.94 6.25 -28.98
CA ILE A 331 14.59 5.68 -27.79
C ILE A 331 16.05 6.10 -27.72
N THR A 332 16.77 6.07 -28.85
CA THR A 332 18.17 6.47 -28.91
C THR A 332 18.34 7.98 -28.72
N ALA A 333 17.48 8.79 -29.34
CA ALA A 333 17.53 10.24 -29.19
C ALA A 333 17.23 10.71 -27.74
N GLY A 334 16.31 10.02 -27.06
CA GLY A 334 15.91 10.32 -25.70
C GLY A 334 16.76 9.64 -24.60
N GLU A 335 17.85 8.95 -24.95
CA GLU A 335 18.64 8.12 -24.00
C GLU A 335 19.05 8.88 -22.73
N THR A 336 19.45 10.14 -22.85
CA THR A 336 19.85 10.99 -21.72
C THR A 336 18.67 11.25 -20.76
N VAL A 337 17.47 11.44 -21.29
CA VAL A 337 16.25 11.66 -20.51
C VAL A 337 15.88 10.39 -19.75
N TRP A 338 15.89 9.23 -20.44
CA TRP A 338 15.54 7.94 -19.83
C TRP A 338 16.52 7.53 -18.74
N ARG A 339 17.81 7.82 -18.90
CA ARG A 339 18.84 7.56 -17.88
C ARG A 339 18.69 8.48 -16.68
N ASN A 340 18.49 9.77 -16.89
CA ASN A 340 18.30 10.74 -15.80
C ASN A 340 17.06 10.40 -14.95
N ASP A 341 15.99 9.93 -15.58
CA ASP A 341 14.76 9.51 -14.91
C ASP A 341 14.84 8.06 -14.37
N ASN A 342 15.96 7.35 -14.53
CA ASN A 342 16.11 5.94 -14.16
C ASN A 342 15.07 5.01 -14.79
N ASN A 343 14.54 5.36 -15.96
CA ASN A 343 13.49 4.63 -16.68
C ASN A 343 14.03 3.82 -17.88
N MET A 344 15.34 3.86 -18.16
CA MET A 344 15.95 3.21 -19.32
C MET A 344 15.61 1.71 -19.41
N GLY A 345 15.59 0.99 -18.25
CA GLY A 345 15.23 -0.42 -18.20
C GLY A 345 13.77 -0.71 -18.61
N LEU A 346 12.85 0.21 -18.34
CA LEU A 346 11.46 0.09 -18.81
C LEU A 346 11.35 0.43 -20.29
N VAL A 347 12.04 1.49 -20.73
CA VAL A 347 12.04 1.93 -22.13
C VAL A 347 12.61 0.85 -23.04
N SER A 348 13.67 0.15 -22.64
CA SER A 348 14.20 -1.00 -23.42
C SER A 348 13.18 -2.12 -23.58
N GLN A 349 12.34 -2.36 -22.56
CA GLN A 349 11.25 -3.34 -22.63
C GLN A 349 10.11 -2.91 -23.56
N VAL A 350 9.94 -1.60 -23.82
CA VAL A 350 8.92 -1.09 -24.76
C VAL A 350 9.15 -1.64 -26.18
N LEU A 351 10.40 -1.83 -26.62
CA LEU A 351 10.69 -2.46 -27.93
C LEU A 351 10.15 -3.89 -27.98
N ILE A 352 10.35 -4.66 -26.92
CA ILE A 352 9.86 -6.05 -26.81
C ILE A 352 8.32 -6.05 -26.83
N ALA A 353 7.71 -5.14 -26.07
CA ALA A 353 6.26 -4.97 -26.02
C ALA A 353 5.69 -4.54 -27.39
N PHE A 354 6.42 -3.70 -28.14
CA PHE A 354 6.03 -3.30 -29.47
C PHE A 354 5.98 -4.51 -30.44
N ARG A 355 7.03 -5.33 -30.47
CA ARG A 355 7.06 -6.56 -31.26
C ARG A 355 5.91 -7.50 -30.88
N ARG A 356 5.67 -7.70 -29.57
CA ARG A 356 4.54 -8.49 -29.08
C ARG A 356 3.20 -7.95 -29.55
N SER A 357 2.97 -6.64 -29.37
CA SER A 357 1.73 -5.98 -29.81
C SER A 357 1.50 -6.09 -31.32
N SER A 358 2.57 -6.04 -32.11
CA SER A 358 2.50 -6.24 -33.57
C SER A 358 2.04 -7.64 -33.94
N ILE A 359 2.57 -8.68 -33.27
CA ILE A 359 2.14 -10.07 -33.47
C ILE A 359 0.67 -10.25 -33.07
N LEU A 360 0.25 -9.72 -31.94
CA LEU A 360 -1.16 -9.79 -31.49
C LEU A 360 -2.14 -9.05 -32.42
N LYS A 361 -1.67 -8.02 -33.14
CA LYS A 361 -2.48 -7.39 -34.19
C LYS A 361 -2.63 -8.31 -35.40
N LEU A 362 -1.58 -9.06 -35.77
CA LEU A 362 -1.62 -10.01 -36.87
C LEU A 362 -2.54 -11.23 -36.56
N GLU A 363 -2.61 -11.66 -35.30
CA GLU A 363 -3.56 -12.71 -34.85
C GLU A 363 -5.01 -12.40 -35.22
N LYS A 364 -5.38 -11.12 -35.26
CA LYS A 364 -6.74 -10.68 -35.65
C LYS A 364 -7.02 -10.82 -37.15
N THR A 365 -5.96 -10.89 -37.96
CA THR A 365 -6.06 -10.85 -39.42
C THR A 365 -5.74 -12.21 -40.06
N PHE A 366 -4.80 -12.95 -39.49
CA PHE A 366 -4.29 -14.19 -40.05
C PHE A 366 -4.55 -15.37 -39.11
N ALA A 367 -4.96 -16.52 -39.66
CA ALA A 367 -5.10 -17.77 -38.91
C ALA A 367 -3.74 -18.49 -38.77
N ALA A 368 -2.85 -18.32 -39.74
CA ALA A 368 -1.49 -18.86 -39.73
C ALA A 368 -0.55 -17.97 -40.54
N LEU A 369 0.72 -17.92 -40.16
CA LEU A 369 1.76 -17.15 -40.82
C LEU A 369 3.09 -17.88 -40.75
N SER A 370 3.89 -17.79 -41.83
CA SER A 370 5.23 -18.36 -41.80
C SER A 370 6.17 -17.47 -40.94
N ILE A 371 7.15 -18.06 -40.28
CA ILE A 371 8.12 -17.30 -39.46
C ILE A 371 8.92 -16.30 -40.29
N PRO A 372 9.39 -16.60 -41.53
CA PRO A 372 10.04 -15.61 -42.38
C PRO A 372 9.16 -14.41 -42.74
N ASP A 373 7.86 -14.65 -43.04
CA ASP A 373 6.93 -13.55 -43.30
C ASP A 373 6.73 -12.71 -42.04
N LEU A 374 6.57 -13.36 -40.88
CA LEU A 374 6.47 -12.66 -39.61
C LEU A 374 7.71 -11.82 -39.30
N ALA A 375 8.92 -12.33 -39.56
CA ALA A 375 10.16 -11.60 -39.39
C ALA A 375 10.23 -10.35 -40.28
N SER A 376 9.71 -10.43 -41.52
CA SER A 376 9.66 -9.27 -42.42
C SER A 376 8.75 -8.15 -41.90
N TYR A 377 7.67 -8.49 -41.18
CA TYR A 377 6.78 -7.52 -40.52
C TYR A 377 7.38 -6.91 -39.24
N LEU A 378 8.15 -7.70 -38.48
CA LEU A 378 8.67 -7.24 -37.18
C LEU A 378 9.99 -6.48 -37.30
N ALA A 379 10.97 -7.05 -37.98
CA ALA A 379 12.28 -6.44 -38.27
C ALA A 379 12.97 -7.24 -39.36
N PRO A 380 13.21 -6.69 -40.54
CA PRO A 380 13.94 -7.39 -41.57
C PRO A 380 15.36 -7.75 -41.11
N GLY A 381 15.70 -9.02 -41.13
CA GLY A 381 17.03 -9.52 -40.75
C GLY A 381 17.20 -10.05 -39.32
N ASP A 382 16.14 -10.19 -38.55
CA ASP A 382 16.22 -10.75 -37.18
C ASP A 382 16.02 -12.27 -37.21
N GLU A 383 17.12 -13.03 -37.15
CA GLU A 383 17.16 -14.51 -37.17
C GLU A 383 16.56 -15.14 -35.88
N THR A 384 16.21 -14.33 -34.87
CA THR A 384 15.73 -14.79 -33.56
C THR A 384 14.22 -14.73 -33.41
N THR A 385 13.47 -14.50 -34.47
CA THR A 385 11.99 -14.34 -34.43
C THR A 385 11.28 -15.61 -33.95
N ASP A 386 11.78 -16.79 -34.33
CA ASP A 386 11.27 -18.10 -33.89
C ASP A 386 11.40 -18.31 -32.39
N ILE A 387 12.56 -18.01 -31.82
CA ILE A 387 12.82 -18.09 -30.38
C ILE A 387 11.94 -17.10 -29.61
N PHE A 388 11.77 -15.88 -30.13
CA PHE A 388 10.92 -14.86 -29.53
C PHE A 388 9.45 -15.30 -29.51
N VAL A 389 8.93 -15.85 -30.62
CA VAL A 389 7.56 -16.36 -30.70
C VAL A 389 7.37 -17.56 -29.78
N ALA A 390 8.32 -18.51 -29.76
CA ALA A 390 8.28 -19.64 -28.84
C ALA A 390 8.25 -19.20 -27.37
N GLY A 391 9.02 -18.17 -27.02
CA GLY A 391 9.00 -17.54 -25.70
C GLY A 391 7.61 -16.96 -25.35
N LEU A 392 6.97 -16.25 -26.27
CA LEU A 392 5.61 -15.69 -26.06
C LEU A 392 4.54 -16.77 -25.87
N ILE A 393 4.67 -17.89 -26.56
CA ILE A 393 3.73 -19.05 -26.43
C ILE A 393 3.96 -19.72 -25.08
N THR A 394 5.20 -19.96 -24.66
CA THR A 394 5.51 -20.59 -23.36
C THR A 394 5.13 -19.71 -22.18
N GLU A 395 5.22 -18.39 -22.30
CA GLU A 395 4.75 -17.43 -21.31
C GLU A 395 3.19 -17.29 -21.28
N GLY A 396 2.48 -17.95 -22.21
CA GLY A 396 1.02 -17.84 -22.35
C GLY A 396 0.52 -16.47 -22.83
N ARG A 397 1.44 -15.64 -23.37
CA ARG A 397 1.11 -14.28 -23.86
C ARG A 397 0.67 -14.25 -25.32
N LEU A 398 0.96 -15.31 -26.06
CA LEU A 398 0.50 -15.57 -27.42
C LEU A 398 -0.21 -16.93 -27.47
N ARG A 399 -1.42 -16.94 -27.98
CA ARG A 399 -2.18 -18.19 -28.18
C ARG A 399 -1.88 -18.75 -29.56
N GLY A 400 -1.04 -19.78 -29.63
CA GLY A 400 -0.66 -20.36 -30.88
C GLY A 400 0.22 -21.60 -30.70
N CYS A 401 0.48 -22.27 -31.80
CA CYS A 401 1.47 -23.35 -31.85
C CYS A 401 2.41 -23.14 -33.04
N LEU A 402 3.67 -23.51 -32.84
CA LEU A 402 4.66 -23.55 -33.90
C LEU A 402 4.59 -24.95 -34.54
N MET A 403 4.34 -25.00 -35.84
CA MET A 403 4.33 -26.22 -36.62
C MET A 403 5.61 -26.28 -37.47
N GLN A 404 6.46 -27.26 -37.18
CA GLN A 404 7.59 -27.55 -38.01
C GLN A 404 7.18 -28.51 -39.11
N PRO A 405 7.43 -28.20 -40.38
CA PRO A 405 7.13 -29.08 -41.47
C PRO A 405 8.10 -30.29 -41.46
N SER A 406 7.63 -31.41 -42.00
CA SER A 406 8.43 -32.65 -42.08
C SER A 406 9.63 -32.52 -42.99
N ASN A 407 9.59 -31.57 -43.92
CA ASN A 407 10.69 -31.27 -44.85
C ASN A 407 11.50 -30.09 -44.31
N LEU A 408 12.81 -30.25 -44.15
CA LEU A 408 13.76 -29.22 -43.68
C LEU A 408 13.82 -27.98 -44.60
N SER A 409 13.29 -28.04 -45.82
CA SER A 409 13.26 -26.92 -46.77
C SER A 409 12.04 -25.99 -46.60
N GLU A 410 11.03 -26.39 -45.83
CA GLU A 410 9.82 -25.58 -45.62
C GLU A 410 9.95 -24.75 -44.33
N PRO A 411 9.49 -23.50 -44.32
CA PRO A 411 9.58 -22.64 -43.14
C PRO A 411 8.63 -23.08 -42.01
N THR A 412 9.03 -22.86 -40.76
CA THR A 412 8.17 -23.04 -39.59
C THR A 412 6.97 -22.11 -39.69
N ILE A 413 5.78 -22.63 -39.37
CA ILE A 413 4.53 -21.90 -39.44
C ILE A 413 4.01 -21.65 -38.02
N LEU A 414 3.71 -20.40 -37.72
CA LEU A 414 2.93 -20.01 -36.53
C LEU A 414 1.45 -20.13 -36.86
N ARG A 415 0.73 -21.00 -36.17
CA ARG A 415 -0.72 -21.10 -36.24
C ARG A 415 -1.36 -20.51 -34.99
N PHE A 416 -2.21 -19.51 -35.16
CA PHE A 416 -2.98 -18.93 -34.09
C PHE A 416 -4.15 -19.84 -33.70
N THR A 417 -4.37 -20.03 -32.41
CA THR A 417 -5.51 -20.83 -31.90
C THR A 417 -6.63 -19.91 -31.50
N PRO A 418 -7.86 -20.11 -32.04
CA PRO A 418 -8.99 -19.27 -31.68
C PRO A 418 -9.35 -19.40 -30.20
N SER A 419 -9.84 -18.34 -29.61
CA SER A 419 -10.07 -18.15 -28.17
C SER A 419 -11.05 -19.14 -27.53
N ALA A 420 -11.80 -19.93 -28.33
CA ALA A 420 -12.95 -20.72 -27.87
C ALA A 420 -12.70 -22.23 -27.77
N SER A 421 -11.57 -22.76 -28.22
CA SER A 421 -11.33 -24.21 -28.22
C SER A 421 -10.39 -24.63 -27.09
N ASN A 422 -10.94 -25.33 -26.11
CA ASN A 422 -10.25 -26.08 -25.04
C ASN A 422 -9.72 -25.27 -23.86
N LEU A 423 -10.60 -24.59 -23.15
CA LEU A 423 -10.42 -24.38 -21.73
C LEU A 423 -10.52 -25.76 -21.04
N GLY A 424 -9.40 -26.41 -20.81
CA GLY A 424 -9.38 -27.64 -20.02
C GLY A 424 -9.97 -27.40 -18.63
N HIS A 425 -10.51 -28.43 -18.01
CA HIS A 425 -11.16 -28.39 -16.68
C HIS A 425 -10.32 -27.62 -15.63
N SER A 426 -9.00 -27.68 -15.73
CA SER A 426 -8.07 -26.90 -14.88
C SER A 426 -8.20 -25.40 -15.07
N ALA A 427 -8.37 -24.91 -16.30
CA ALA A 427 -8.50 -23.47 -16.57
C ALA A 427 -9.89 -22.95 -16.14
N GLU A 428 -10.92 -23.79 -16.21
CA GLU A 428 -12.25 -23.47 -15.70
C GLU A 428 -12.25 -23.32 -14.17
N ILE A 429 -11.60 -24.22 -13.44
CA ILE A 429 -11.42 -24.12 -11.99
C ILE A 429 -10.65 -22.86 -11.61
N GLN A 430 -9.56 -22.54 -12.32
CA GLN A 430 -8.80 -21.31 -12.09
C GLN A 430 -9.67 -20.08 -12.32
N PHE A 431 -10.48 -20.06 -13.37
CA PHE A 431 -11.38 -18.95 -13.66
C PHE A 431 -12.47 -18.80 -12.60
N GLN A 432 -13.07 -19.90 -12.13
CA GLN A 432 -14.05 -19.89 -11.04
C GLN A 432 -13.44 -19.38 -9.73
N THR A 433 -12.21 -19.81 -9.41
CA THR A 433 -11.47 -19.35 -8.24
C THR A 433 -11.19 -17.83 -8.33
N TYR A 434 -10.80 -17.37 -9.51
CA TYR A 434 -10.61 -15.95 -9.78
C TYR A 434 -11.90 -15.15 -9.59
N LEU A 435 -13.03 -15.60 -10.18
CA LEU A 435 -14.34 -14.94 -10.02
C LEU A 435 -14.78 -14.88 -8.56
N THR A 436 -14.59 -15.96 -7.80
CA THR A 436 -14.93 -16.01 -6.37
C THR A 436 -14.09 -15.01 -5.59
N SER A 437 -12.78 -14.91 -5.88
CA SER A 437 -11.89 -13.92 -5.28
C SER A 437 -12.34 -12.49 -5.60
N GLN A 438 -12.69 -12.19 -6.85
CA GLN A 438 -13.18 -10.86 -7.24
C GLN A 438 -14.51 -10.52 -6.58
N ARG A 439 -15.43 -11.47 -6.46
CA ARG A 439 -16.69 -11.28 -5.73
C ARG A 439 -16.44 -10.89 -4.28
N ASN A 440 -15.62 -11.64 -3.57
CA ASN A 440 -15.29 -11.36 -2.17
C ASN A 440 -14.64 -9.98 -2.00
N ARG A 441 -13.77 -9.58 -2.95
CA ARG A 441 -13.17 -8.27 -2.99
C ARG A 441 -14.24 -7.17 -3.18
N LEU A 442 -15.15 -7.34 -4.11
CA LEU A 442 -16.26 -6.41 -4.35
C LEU A 442 -17.16 -6.26 -3.11
N GLU A 443 -17.52 -7.34 -2.44
CA GLU A 443 -18.33 -7.30 -1.21
C GLU A 443 -17.62 -6.51 -0.09
N THR A 444 -16.29 -6.64 0.01
CA THR A 444 -15.48 -5.87 0.97
C THR A 444 -15.44 -4.39 0.59
N LEU A 445 -15.24 -4.07 -0.69
CA LEU A 445 -15.24 -2.70 -1.19
C LEU A 445 -16.59 -2.00 -0.95
N VAL A 446 -17.71 -2.68 -1.23
CA VAL A 446 -19.06 -2.14 -0.98
C VAL A 446 -19.24 -1.80 0.50
N ARG A 447 -18.83 -2.68 1.42
CA ARG A 447 -18.90 -2.40 2.87
C ARG A 447 -18.06 -1.19 3.25
N ASN A 448 -16.85 -1.08 2.69
CA ASN A 448 -15.95 0.05 2.95
C ASN A 448 -16.52 1.37 2.39
N VAL A 449 -17.09 1.35 1.18
CA VAL A 449 -17.74 2.53 0.59
C VAL A 449 -18.90 2.98 1.47
N ASN A 450 -19.82 2.07 1.83
CA ASN A 450 -20.95 2.40 2.70
C ASN A 450 -20.50 2.96 4.06
N GLY A 451 -19.44 2.41 4.65
CA GLY A 451 -18.86 2.92 5.88
C GLY A 451 -18.22 4.31 5.71
N THR A 452 -17.66 4.61 4.55
CA THR A 452 -17.07 5.91 4.23
C THR A 452 -18.17 6.97 3.98
N ASP A 453 -19.23 6.59 3.28
CA ASP A 453 -20.38 7.45 3.03
C ASP A 453 -21.03 7.88 4.35
N LEU A 454 -21.27 6.93 5.26
CA LEU A 454 -21.79 7.24 6.59
C LEU A 454 -20.88 8.21 7.37
N LYS A 455 -19.56 8.08 7.25
CA LYS A 455 -18.61 9.01 7.90
C LYS A 455 -18.64 10.40 7.29
N LEU A 456 -18.77 10.48 5.95
CA LEU A 456 -18.91 11.75 5.23
C LEU A 456 -20.19 12.46 5.63
N GLU A 457 -21.32 11.75 5.69
CA GLU A 457 -22.61 12.29 6.12
C GLU A 457 -22.57 12.85 7.55
N LEU A 458 -21.80 12.24 8.43
CA LEU A 458 -21.59 12.71 9.81
C LEU A 458 -20.48 13.78 9.92
N GLY A 459 -19.78 14.08 8.84
CA GLY A 459 -18.69 15.06 8.82
C GLY A 459 -19.24 16.49 8.86
N ARG A 460 -18.74 17.31 9.81
CA ARG A 460 -19.15 18.72 9.94
C ARG A 460 -18.99 19.52 8.65
N GLU A 461 -17.88 19.33 7.95
CA GLU A 461 -17.60 20.03 6.68
C GLU A 461 -18.62 19.68 5.58
N TYR A 462 -18.99 18.40 5.50
CA TYR A 462 -19.99 17.93 4.55
C TYR A 462 -21.37 18.54 4.85
N VAL A 463 -21.79 18.52 6.11
CA VAL A 463 -23.07 19.14 6.56
C VAL A 463 -23.07 20.64 6.30
N GLU A 464 -21.96 21.36 6.57
CA GLU A 464 -21.86 22.79 6.28
C GLU A 464 -21.90 23.06 4.76
N ASN A 465 -21.27 22.23 3.95
CA ASN A 465 -21.32 22.36 2.48
C ASN A 465 -22.72 22.08 1.93
N LEU A 466 -23.40 21.06 2.43
CA LEU A 466 -24.80 20.78 2.08
C LEU A 466 -25.69 21.96 2.42
N ARG A 467 -25.59 22.54 3.63
CA ARG A 467 -26.34 23.74 4.04
C ARG A 467 -26.06 24.95 3.13
N LYS A 468 -24.80 25.14 2.73
CA LYS A 468 -24.43 26.20 1.78
C LYS A 468 -24.98 25.93 0.38
N ALA A 469 -24.97 24.69 -0.09
CA ALA A 469 -25.55 24.31 -1.37
C ALA A 469 -27.08 24.47 -1.39
N SER A 470 -27.76 24.04 -0.32
CA SER A 470 -29.21 24.25 -0.15
C SER A 470 -29.61 25.72 -0.17
N ARG A 471 -28.89 26.57 0.58
CA ARG A 471 -29.13 28.03 0.57
C ARG A 471 -28.89 28.67 -0.80
N ARG A 472 -27.92 28.18 -1.58
CA ARG A 472 -27.67 28.65 -2.96
C ARG A 472 -28.78 28.22 -3.90
N ALA A 473 -29.23 26.97 -3.82
CA ALA A 473 -30.37 26.45 -4.59
C ALA A 473 -31.66 27.20 -4.29
N GLU A 474 -31.91 27.58 -3.00
CA GLU A 474 -33.06 28.41 -2.59
C GLU A 474 -32.94 29.86 -3.09
N ALA A 475 -31.73 30.40 -3.18
CA ALA A 475 -31.51 31.75 -3.73
C ALA A 475 -31.70 31.77 -5.25
N ASP A 476 -31.19 30.77 -5.98
CA ASP A 476 -31.39 30.63 -7.42
C ASP A 476 -32.85 30.31 -7.79
N GLY A 477 -33.59 29.58 -6.91
CA GLY A 477 -35.00 29.23 -7.13
C GLY A 477 -35.96 30.39 -6.91
N ARG A 478 -35.54 31.51 -6.32
CA ARG A 478 -36.39 32.71 -6.11
C ARG A 478 -36.48 33.61 -7.35
N ASP A 479 -35.63 33.43 -8.37
CA ASP A 479 -35.63 34.22 -9.59
C ASP A 479 -36.37 33.57 -10.78
N GLY A 480 -36.90 32.37 -10.62
CA GLY A 480 -37.67 31.64 -11.63
C GLY A 480 -38.92 31.01 -11.04
N GLY A 481 -40.09 31.41 -11.51
CA GLY A 481 -41.45 31.05 -11.06
C GLY A 481 -41.76 29.59 -10.81
N PRO A 482 -42.97 29.21 -10.33
CA PRO A 482 -43.19 28.03 -9.52
C PRO A 482 -43.19 26.72 -10.31
N ALA A 483 -42.29 25.81 -9.98
CA ALA A 483 -42.40 24.41 -10.39
C ALA A 483 -42.33 23.49 -9.14
N ALA A 484 -43.28 22.60 -9.09
CA ALA A 484 -43.78 21.77 -8.01
C ALA A 484 -42.77 20.86 -7.32
N GLY A 485 -42.88 20.77 -6.01
CA GLY A 485 -43.04 19.57 -5.20
C GLY A 485 -41.88 18.61 -5.08
N GLY A 486 -41.21 18.64 -3.95
CA GLY A 486 -40.30 17.61 -3.47
C GLY A 486 -39.64 18.08 -2.15
N GLY A 487 -40.47 18.38 -1.13
CA GLY A 487 -39.99 18.74 0.20
C GLY A 487 -39.39 17.51 0.88
N PHE A 488 -38.10 17.53 1.15
CA PHE A 488 -37.53 16.77 2.26
C PHE A 488 -37.65 17.65 3.49
N ASP A 489 -38.73 17.48 4.26
CA ASP A 489 -38.85 17.98 5.63
C ASP A 489 -37.75 17.26 6.46
N MET A 490 -36.67 17.97 6.73
CA MET A 490 -35.78 17.62 7.80
C MET A 490 -36.28 18.29 9.06
N ASP A 491 -36.84 17.50 9.96
CA ASP A 491 -37.26 17.90 11.29
C ASP A 491 -36.16 18.75 11.97
N GLU A 492 -36.52 19.99 12.31
CA GLU A 492 -35.70 20.97 13.01
C GLU A 492 -35.39 20.58 14.48
N ASP A 493 -35.96 19.47 14.97
CA ASP A 493 -35.95 19.13 16.41
C ASP A 493 -34.69 18.35 16.89
N MET A 494 -33.68 18.12 16.05
CA MET A 494 -32.48 17.36 16.44
C MET A 494 -31.24 18.20 16.77
N MET A 495 -31.36 19.52 16.93
CA MET A 495 -30.20 20.42 17.18
C MET A 495 -30.30 21.23 18.47
N GLY A 496 -31.16 20.84 19.43
CA GLY A 496 -31.43 21.59 20.64
C GLY A 496 -30.50 21.38 21.83
N ASP A 497 -29.64 20.37 21.88
CA ASP A 497 -28.84 20.08 23.07
C ASP A 497 -27.38 19.77 22.74
N LEU A 498 -26.59 20.81 22.48
CA LEU A 498 -25.12 20.75 22.56
C LEU A 498 -24.55 22.15 22.86
N GLU A 499 -24.65 22.58 24.12
CA GLU A 499 -23.68 23.46 24.77
C GLU A 499 -22.61 22.64 25.50
#